data_2b1914c8bcd4e73791c7fb2462a561f1
#
_entry.id   2b1914c8bcd4e73791c7fb2462a561f1
#
_cell.length_a   1.000
_cell.length_b   1.000
_cell.length_c   1.000
_cell.angle_alpha   90.00
_cell.angle_beta   90.00
_cell.angle_gamma   90.00
#
_symmetry.space_group_name_H-M   'P 1'
#
loop_
_entity.id
_entity.type
_entity.pdbx_description
1 polymer ?
#
loop_
_entity_poly.entity_id
_entity_poly.type
_entity_poly.pdbx_seq_one_letter_code
_entity_poly.pdbx_strand_id
1 'polypeptide(L)'
;MLINHDFTRRVTVSCDYYYWVHSPQTGIDRVMLDRIGGEQARATSLVRYLPQTSFPEHQHPGGEEILVLEGQFSEGNRDYPAGWYLRNPPGSSHQPHSNKGTQLFVKLGQMTKRETVPLRIDSRAPENWREDGGMSICPLFESAEERVCLLRMDSGSLLVAPSLKGGAELLIVGGNLIEGNSIHAKGSWIRIPSGHGMAFIAGIDKTLVYLKEGHLDVEQVTLP
;
A
#
# COMPACT_ATOMS: atom_id res chain seq x y z
N MET A 1 12.02 16.55 -1.65
CA MET A 1 10.85 16.57 -2.56
C MET A 1 9.59 16.45 -1.72
N LEU A 2 8.52 17.17 -2.05
CA LEU A 2 7.25 17.14 -1.33
C LEU A 2 6.12 16.85 -2.32
N ILE A 3 5.38 15.74 -2.10
CA ILE A 3 4.24 15.31 -2.92
C ILE A 3 3.13 14.92 -1.96
N ASN A 4 1.96 15.52 -2.09
CA ASN A 4 0.82 15.26 -1.21
C ASN A 4 1.20 15.19 0.28
N HIS A 5 2.10 16.06 0.71
CA HIS A 5 2.80 16.01 1.99
C HIS A 5 2.00 16.54 3.18
N ASP A 6 0.89 17.19 2.92
CA ASP A 6 -0.04 17.67 3.96
C ASP A 6 -1.00 16.56 4.35
N PHE A 7 -0.70 15.88 5.46
CA PHE A 7 -1.47 14.73 5.96
C PHE A 7 -2.77 15.15 6.65
N THR A 8 -3.01 16.45 6.85
CA THR A 8 -4.30 16.95 7.32
C THR A 8 -5.33 17.06 6.20
N ARG A 9 -4.90 16.86 4.95
CA ARG A 9 -5.76 16.96 3.76
C ARG A 9 -6.05 15.58 3.18
N ARG A 10 -7.30 15.39 2.79
CA ARG A 10 -7.68 14.26 1.96
C ARG A 10 -7.03 14.36 0.59
N VAL A 11 -6.56 13.23 0.07
CA VAL A 11 -6.02 13.09 -1.27
C VAL A 11 -6.67 11.90 -1.96
N THR A 12 -7.01 12.07 -3.23
CA THR A 12 -7.45 10.99 -4.12
C THR A 12 -6.65 11.06 -5.41
N VAL A 13 -6.01 9.97 -5.79
CA VAL A 13 -5.28 9.83 -7.06
C VAL A 13 -5.93 8.70 -7.84
N SER A 14 -6.61 9.04 -8.96
CA SER A 14 -7.14 8.04 -9.89
C SER A 14 -6.01 7.48 -10.77
N CYS A 15 -6.15 6.22 -11.17
CA CYS A 15 -5.22 5.57 -12.10
C CYS A 15 -5.09 6.31 -13.45
N ASP A 16 -6.13 7.02 -13.87
CA ASP A 16 -6.12 7.82 -15.11
C ASP A 16 -5.15 9.01 -15.05
N TYR A 17 -4.75 9.42 -13.84
CA TYR A 17 -3.83 10.54 -13.61
C TYR A 17 -2.45 10.09 -13.14
N TYR A 18 -2.10 8.82 -13.32
CA TYR A 18 -0.78 8.32 -12.97
C TYR A 18 0.29 8.94 -13.86
N TYR A 19 1.23 9.62 -13.23
CA TYR A 19 2.43 10.12 -13.89
C TYR A 19 3.62 9.24 -13.53
N TRP A 20 3.99 8.35 -14.46
CA TRP A 20 5.14 7.46 -14.31
C TRP A 20 6.44 8.22 -14.57
N VAL A 21 7.32 8.22 -13.58
CA VAL A 21 8.67 8.79 -13.68
C VAL A 21 9.71 7.68 -13.62
N HIS A 22 10.74 7.81 -14.45
CA HIS A 22 11.86 6.88 -14.41
C HIS A 22 12.61 6.99 -13.08
N SER A 23 12.94 5.85 -12.48
CA SER A 23 13.90 5.76 -11.39
C SER A 23 15.31 6.01 -11.94
N PRO A 24 16.27 6.48 -11.11
CA PRO A 24 17.69 6.45 -11.50
C PRO A 24 18.17 5.06 -11.93
N GLN A 25 17.56 4.00 -11.39
CA GLN A 25 17.81 2.63 -11.81
C GLN A 25 17.05 2.30 -13.09
N THR A 26 17.75 1.89 -14.12
CA THR A 26 17.17 1.50 -15.43
C THR A 26 16.17 0.36 -15.28
N GLY A 27 15.07 0.45 -16.03
CA GLY A 27 14.00 -0.56 -16.04
C GLY A 27 13.05 -0.47 -14.85
N ILE A 28 13.14 0.59 -14.05
CA ILE A 28 12.23 0.82 -12.93
C ILE A 28 11.57 2.18 -13.10
N ASP A 29 10.25 2.18 -13.04
CA ASP A 29 9.42 3.37 -13.04
C ASP A 29 8.61 3.45 -11.74
N ARG A 30 8.21 4.69 -11.36
CA ARG A 30 7.37 4.90 -10.19
C ARG A 30 6.33 5.98 -10.40
N VAL A 31 5.18 5.81 -9.75
CA VAL A 31 4.20 6.86 -9.50
C VAL A 31 4.31 7.23 -8.03
N MET A 32 4.60 8.49 -7.73
CA MET A 32 4.70 8.97 -6.36
C MET A 32 3.32 9.43 -5.90
N LEU A 33 2.70 8.71 -4.97
CA LEU A 33 1.38 9.02 -4.42
C LEU A 33 1.49 10.04 -3.27
N ASP A 34 2.42 9.83 -2.34
CA ASP A 34 2.89 10.83 -1.40
C ASP A 34 4.40 10.74 -1.17
N ARG A 35 5.00 11.84 -0.71
CA ARG A 35 6.44 11.85 -0.41
C ARG A 35 6.84 13.04 0.46
N ILE A 36 7.65 12.75 1.48
CA ILE A 36 8.40 13.73 2.26
C ILE A 36 9.86 13.28 2.28
N GLY A 37 10.76 14.11 1.77
CA GLY A 37 12.21 13.83 1.79
C GLY A 37 12.82 13.54 0.43
N GLY A 38 14.11 13.23 0.45
CA GLY A 38 14.94 12.87 -0.70
C GLY A 38 15.00 11.35 -0.94
N GLU A 39 16.21 10.78 -0.91
CA GLU A 39 16.40 9.34 -1.09
C GLU A 39 15.89 8.52 0.10
N GLN A 40 16.13 9.01 1.32
CA GLN A 40 15.57 8.42 2.55
C GLN A 40 14.22 9.07 2.88
N ALA A 41 13.24 8.86 2.05
CA ALA A 41 11.92 9.49 2.19
C ALA A 41 10.94 8.64 3.00
N ARG A 42 10.00 9.34 3.68
CA ARG A 42 8.69 8.76 3.93
C ARG A 42 7.91 8.86 2.62
N ALA A 43 7.49 7.73 2.07
CA ALA A 43 6.84 7.73 0.76
C ALA A 43 5.85 6.59 0.59
N THR A 44 4.83 6.84 -0.24
CA THR A 44 3.90 5.84 -0.79
C THR A 44 3.98 5.94 -2.31
N SER A 45 4.20 4.82 -2.99
CA SER A 45 4.40 4.79 -4.44
C SER A 45 3.85 3.52 -5.07
N LEU A 46 3.49 3.61 -6.34
CA LEU A 46 3.47 2.45 -7.22
C LEU A 46 4.85 2.34 -7.90
N VAL A 47 5.37 1.14 -7.97
CA VAL A 47 6.68 0.86 -8.57
C VAL A 47 6.53 -0.25 -9.59
N ARG A 48 7.08 -0.05 -10.79
CA ARG A 48 7.06 -1.03 -11.87
C ARG A 48 8.50 -1.42 -12.21
N TYR A 49 8.77 -2.71 -12.20
CA TYR A 49 9.98 -3.31 -12.75
C TYR A 49 9.67 -3.89 -14.12
N LEU A 50 10.46 -3.58 -15.11
CA LEU A 50 10.44 -4.28 -16.38
C LEU A 50 10.98 -5.70 -16.20
N PRO A 51 10.69 -6.65 -17.12
CA PRO A 51 11.30 -7.98 -17.09
C PRO A 51 12.83 -7.91 -17.07
N GLN A 52 13.47 -8.86 -16.34
CA GLN A 52 14.92 -8.98 -16.20
C GLN A 52 15.59 -7.73 -15.58
N THR A 53 14.88 -7.05 -14.68
CA THR A 53 15.39 -5.88 -13.98
C THR A 53 15.76 -6.23 -12.54
N SER A 54 16.89 -5.69 -12.06
CA SER A 54 17.33 -5.76 -10.68
C SER A 54 17.60 -4.37 -10.12
N PHE A 55 17.42 -4.22 -8.82
CA PHE A 55 17.85 -3.05 -8.08
C PHE A 55 19.12 -3.40 -7.27
N PRO A 56 20.09 -2.51 -7.15
CA PRO A 56 21.26 -2.75 -6.30
C PRO A 56 20.86 -3.05 -4.84
N GLU A 57 21.75 -3.74 -4.12
CA GLU A 57 21.55 -3.93 -2.68
C GLU A 57 21.43 -2.57 -1.98
N HIS A 58 20.43 -2.42 -1.13
CA HIS A 58 20.14 -1.19 -0.42
C HIS A 58 19.47 -1.45 0.92
N GLN A 59 19.51 -0.44 1.79
CA GLN A 59 18.94 -0.48 3.13
C GLN A 59 17.67 0.34 3.23
N HIS A 60 16.79 -0.08 4.14
CA HIS A 60 15.55 0.60 4.51
C HIS A 60 15.63 1.12 5.95
N PRO A 61 16.19 2.30 6.22
CA PRO A 61 16.36 2.83 7.59
C PRO A 61 15.05 2.95 8.36
N GLY A 62 13.95 3.27 7.69
CA GLY A 62 12.61 3.41 8.27
C GLY A 62 11.66 2.27 7.90
N GLY A 63 12.19 1.15 7.40
CA GLY A 63 11.41 -0.01 6.95
C GLY A 63 10.75 0.16 5.58
N GLU A 64 10.28 -0.94 5.05
CA GLU A 64 9.61 -1.04 3.75
C GLU A 64 8.42 -1.98 3.83
N GLU A 65 7.30 -1.57 3.25
CA GLU A 65 6.09 -2.37 3.09
C GLU A 65 5.79 -2.52 1.60
N ILE A 66 5.52 -3.75 1.15
CA ILE A 66 5.26 -4.07 -0.25
C ILE A 66 4.00 -4.91 -0.36
N LEU A 67 3.09 -4.53 -1.27
CA LEU A 67 2.07 -5.42 -1.80
C LEU A 67 2.36 -5.66 -3.28
N VAL A 68 2.55 -6.91 -3.67
CA VAL A 68 2.77 -7.29 -5.07
C VAL A 68 1.42 -7.28 -5.79
N LEU A 69 1.22 -6.32 -6.69
CA LEU A 69 -0.03 -6.12 -7.41
C LEU A 69 -0.12 -6.97 -8.66
N GLU A 70 0.99 -7.07 -9.41
CA GLU A 70 1.08 -7.81 -10.68
C GLU A 70 2.46 -8.42 -10.85
N GLY A 71 2.55 -9.49 -11.65
CA GLY A 71 3.81 -10.14 -11.97
C GLY A 71 4.44 -10.89 -10.80
N GLN A 72 5.76 -10.79 -10.65
CA GLN A 72 6.53 -11.51 -9.65
C GLN A 72 7.71 -10.66 -9.16
N PHE A 73 7.70 -10.34 -7.88
CA PHE A 73 8.82 -9.75 -7.16
C PHE A 73 9.71 -10.84 -6.61
N SER A 74 11.02 -10.64 -6.56
CA SER A 74 11.97 -11.61 -6.05
C SER A 74 13.05 -10.93 -5.20
N GLU A 75 13.45 -11.60 -4.12
CA GLU A 75 14.60 -11.20 -3.29
C GLU A 75 15.37 -12.45 -2.86
N GLY A 76 16.70 -12.43 -3.03
CA GLY A 76 17.52 -13.62 -2.83
C GLY A 76 17.02 -14.78 -3.68
N ASN A 77 16.72 -15.93 -3.06
CA ASN A 77 16.21 -17.13 -3.71
C ASN A 77 14.69 -17.32 -3.54
N ARG A 78 13.96 -16.27 -3.21
CA ARG A 78 12.52 -16.34 -2.98
C ARG A 78 11.75 -15.49 -3.98
N ASP A 79 10.69 -16.08 -4.49
CA ASP A 79 9.75 -15.45 -5.42
C ASP A 79 8.43 -15.13 -4.74
N TYR A 80 7.93 -13.92 -4.99
CA TYR A 80 6.68 -13.42 -4.45
C TYR A 80 5.78 -12.96 -5.63
N PRO A 81 4.92 -13.83 -6.16
CA PRO A 81 3.97 -13.43 -7.20
C PRO A 81 2.88 -12.50 -6.66
N ALA A 82 2.07 -11.95 -7.57
CA ALA A 82 0.94 -11.07 -7.22
C ALA A 82 0.09 -11.66 -6.08
N GLY A 83 -0.29 -10.79 -5.14
CA GLY A 83 -1.02 -11.13 -3.92
C GLY A 83 -0.12 -11.34 -2.68
N TRP A 84 1.20 -11.36 -2.83
CA TRP A 84 2.08 -11.39 -1.67
C TRP A 84 2.21 -10.01 -1.02
N TYR A 85 2.18 -10.03 0.32
CA TYR A 85 2.50 -8.89 1.16
C TYR A 85 3.81 -9.15 1.91
N LEU A 86 4.69 -8.15 1.86
CA LEU A 86 5.98 -8.18 2.52
C LEU A 86 6.11 -6.96 3.43
N ARG A 87 6.70 -7.17 4.61
CA ARG A 87 7.05 -6.09 5.53
C ARG A 87 8.48 -6.31 5.98
N ASN A 88 9.35 -5.38 5.64
CA ASN A 88 10.78 -5.37 5.92
C ASN A 88 11.05 -4.35 7.02
N PRO A 89 11.47 -4.75 8.23
CA PRO A 89 11.60 -3.85 9.37
C PRO A 89 12.71 -2.81 9.16
N PRO A 90 12.72 -1.73 9.94
CA PRO A 90 13.79 -0.73 9.92
C PRO A 90 15.18 -1.34 10.03
N GLY A 91 16.10 -0.89 9.19
CA GLY A 91 17.47 -1.40 9.11
C GLY A 91 17.66 -2.66 8.27
N SER A 92 16.59 -3.23 7.72
CA SER A 92 16.69 -4.34 6.77
C SER A 92 17.38 -3.91 5.47
N SER A 93 17.97 -4.88 4.78
CA SER A 93 18.55 -4.71 3.44
C SER A 93 18.18 -5.86 2.53
N HIS A 94 18.09 -5.59 1.24
CA HIS A 94 17.88 -6.59 0.22
C HIS A 94 18.40 -6.15 -1.15
N GLN A 95 18.46 -7.09 -2.08
CA GLN A 95 18.72 -6.87 -3.51
C GLN A 95 17.52 -7.41 -4.29
N PRO A 96 16.50 -6.58 -4.57
CA PRO A 96 15.31 -7.02 -5.26
C PRO A 96 15.52 -7.12 -6.76
N HIS A 97 14.76 -8.04 -7.37
CA HIS A 97 14.75 -8.21 -8.81
C HIS A 97 13.38 -8.73 -9.31
N SER A 98 13.18 -8.65 -10.62
CA SER A 98 12.04 -9.29 -11.26
C SER A 98 12.43 -9.83 -12.63
N ASN A 99 12.35 -11.15 -12.80
CA ASN A 99 12.63 -11.78 -14.08
C ASN A 99 11.45 -11.65 -15.06
N LYS A 100 10.22 -11.58 -14.53
CA LYS A 100 8.98 -11.53 -15.33
C LYS A 100 8.38 -10.14 -15.46
N GLY A 101 8.94 -9.17 -14.74
CA GLY A 101 8.32 -7.87 -14.50
C GLY A 101 7.34 -7.95 -13.32
N THR A 102 7.15 -6.81 -12.65
CA THR A 102 6.22 -6.70 -11.51
C THR A 102 5.72 -5.28 -11.35
N GLN A 103 4.52 -5.15 -10.78
CA GLN A 103 4.02 -3.89 -10.27
C GLN A 103 3.75 -4.03 -8.78
N LEU A 104 4.25 -3.09 -8.01
CA LEU A 104 4.24 -3.08 -6.56
C LEU A 104 3.54 -1.84 -6.02
N PHE A 105 2.86 -1.97 -4.90
CA PHE A 105 2.52 -0.86 -4.02
C PHE A 105 3.51 -0.86 -2.87
N VAL A 106 4.24 0.24 -2.72
CA VAL A 106 5.39 0.33 -1.81
C VAL A 106 5.23 1.51 -0.86
N LYS A 107 5.51 1.27 0.42
CA LYS A 107 5.57 2.29 1.46
C LYS A 107 6.95 2.26 2.11
N LEU A 108 7.62 3.41 2.18
CA LEU A 108 8.95 3.57 2.73
C LEU A 108 8.95 4.51 3.93
N GLY A 109 9.75 4.18 4.94
CA GLY A 109 9.99 5.07 6.08
C GLY A 109 8.75 5.30 6.94
N GLN A 110 7.85 4.30 7.07
CA GLN A 110 6.59 4.42 7.77
C GLN A 110 6.42 3.42 8.92
N MET A 111 7.49 2.75 9.32
CA MET A 111 7.48 1.77 10.39
C MET A 111 8.10 2.33 11.66
N THR A 112 7.63 1.84 12.80
CA THR A 112 8.25 2.18 14.09
C THR A 112 9.57 1.45 14.28
N LYS A 113 10.51 2.03 15.00
CA LYS A 113 11.79 1.37 15.34
C LYS A 113 11.63 0.11 16.20
N ARG A 114 10.43 -0.14 16.74
CA ARG A 114 10.12 -1.34 17.53
C ARG A 114 9.87 -2.57 16.67
N GLU A 115 9.58 -2.38 15.40
CA GLU A 115 9.38 -3.48 14.46
C GLU A 115 10.74 -4.09 14.09
N THR A 116 10.90 -5.36 14.38
CA THR A 116 12.18 -6.08 14.16
C THR A 116 12.01 -7.38 13.38
N VAL A 117 10.76 -7.81 13.16
CA VAL A 117 10.47 -9.11 12.54
C VAL A 117 9.90 -8.90 11.13
N PRO A 118 10.53 -9.47 10.10
CA PRO A 118 9.99 -9.42 8.75
C PRO A 118 8.71 -10.26 8.64
N LEU A 119 7.73 -9.77 7.88
CA LEU A 119 6.50 -10.50 7.56
C LEU A 119 6.44 -10.86 6.08
N ARG A 120 5.87 -12.04 5.80
CA ARG A 120 5.61 -12.56 4.46
C ARG A 120 4.27 -13.28 4.47
N ILE A 121 3.26 -12.69 3.81
CA ILE A 121 1.88 -13.22 3.80
C ILE A 121 1.45 -13.41 2.35
N ASP A 122 1.01 -14.62 2.03
CA ASP A 122 0.37 -14.92 0.75
C ASP A 122 -1.14 -14.71 0.86
N SER A 123 -1.65 -13.60 0.35
CA SER A 123 -3.09 -13.33 0.38
C SER A 123 -3.92 -14.21 -0.56
N ARG A 124 -3.29 -15.07 -1.36
CA ARG A 124 -4.01 -16.05 -2.18
C ARG A 124 -4.39 -17.28 -1.38
N ALA A 125 -3.69 -17.55 -0.27
CA ALA A 125 -3.95 -18.67 0.62
C ALA A 125 -5.29 -18.47 1.35
N PRO A 126 -6.29 -19.36 1.18
CA PRO A 126 -7.62 -19.20 1.76
C PRO A 126 -7.62 -19.10 3.29
N GLU A 127 -6.67 -19.79 3.94
CA GLU A 127 -6.51 -19.79 5.40
C GLU A 127 -6.14 -18.45 5.99
N ASN A 128 -5.64 -17.49 5.18
CA ASN A 128 -5.32 -16.13 5.60
C ASN A 128 -6.56 -15.21 5.58
N TRP A 129 -7.73 -15.72 5.17
CA TRP A 129 -8.97 -14.95 5.11
C TRP A 129 -9.94 -15.39 6.20
N ARG A 130 -10.65 -14.42 6.76
CA ARG A 130 -11.75 -14.62 7.70
C ARG A 130 -12.95 -13.77 7.31
N GLU A 131 -14.15 -14.26 7.58
CA GLU A 131 -15.38 -13.49 7.41
C GLU A 131 -15.58 -12.56 8.61
N ASP A 132 -15.91 -11.32 8.34
CA ASP A 132 -16.22 -10.30 9.35
C ASP A 132 -17.20 -9.26 8.78
N GLY A 133 -18.37 -9.13 9.38
CA GLY A 133 -19.37 -8.10 9.02
C GLY A 133 -19.87 -8.15 7.56
N GLY A 134 -19.87 -9.32 6.91
CA GLY A 134 -20.27 -9.47 5.49
C GLY A 134 -19.18 -9.15 4.49
N MET A 135 -17.93 -9.06 4.95
CA MET A 135 -16.72 -8.93 4.14
C MET A 135 -15.72 -10.03 4.49
N SER A 136 -14.89 -10.44 3.53
CA SER A 136 -13.75 -11.31 3.82
C SER A 136 -12.52 -10.43 4.08
N ILE A 137 -11.83 -10.66 5.20
CA ILE A 137 -10.67 -9.90 5.63
C ILE A 137 -9.43 -10.80 5.64
N CYS A 138 -8.35 -10.36 5.01
CA CYS A 138 -7.02 -10.92 5.17
C CYS A 138 -6.17 -9.94 6.00
N PRO A 139 -5.94 -10.20 7.31
CA PRO A 139 -5.05 -9.39 8.12
C PRO A 139 -3.62 -9.49 7.59
N LEU A 140 -2.95 -8.34 7.42
CA LEU A 140 -1.57 -8.27 6.95
C LEU A 140 -0.62 -7.82 8.07
N PHE A 141 -1.06 -6.89 8.90
CA PHE A 141 -0.31 -6.40 10.05
C PHE A 141 -1.24 -5.73 11.05
N GLU A 142 -0.91 -5.84 12.35
CA GLU A 142 -1.63 -5.16 13.42
C GLU A 142 -0.68 -4.81 14.55
N SER A 143 -0.78 -3.57 15.04
CA SER A 143 -0.09 -3.04 16.22
C SER A 143 -1.04 -2.16 17.02
N ALA A 144 -0.54 -1.51 18.08
CA ALA A 144 -1.33 -0.53 18.81
C ALA A 144 -1.60 0.75 18.00
N GLU A 145 -0.74 1.03 17.03
CA GLU A 145 -0.75 2.27 16.25
C GLU A 145 -1.42 2.11 14.89
N GLU A 146 -1.35 0.93 14.26
CA GLU A 146 -1.88 0.74 12.92
C GLU A 146 -2.42 -0.66 12.66
N ARG A 147 -3.35 -0.74 11.72
CA ARG A 147 -3.89 -1.98 11.16
C ARG A 147 -3.77 -1.96 9.64
N VAL A 148 -3.32 -3.07 9.07
CA VAL A 148 -3.22 -3.27 7.63
C VAL A 148 -3.94 -4.55 7.24
N CYS A 149 -4.81 -4.50 6.24
CA CYS A 149 -5.53 -5.67 5.74
C CYS A 149 -5.87 -5.56 4.25
N LEU A 150 -6.20 -6.69 3.65
CA LEU A 150 -6.97 -6.73 2.42
C LEU A 150 -8.44 -7.03 2.75
N LEU A 151 -9.34 -6.34 2.07
CA LEU A 151 -10.78 -6.54 2.17
C LEU A 151 -11.31 -7.05 0.83
N ARG A 152 -12.03 -8.18 0.85
CA ARG A 152 -12.89 -8.60 -0.26
C ARG A 152 -14.32 -8.22 0.07
N MET A 153 -14.93 -7.48 -0.81
CA MET A 153 -16.30 -6.95 -0.65
C MET A 153 -17.15 -7.41 -1.81
N ASP A 154 -18.30 -7.99 -1.50
CA ASP A 154 -19.30 -8.27 -2.51
C ASP A 154 -19.99 -6.98 -2.97
N SER A 155 -20.57 -6.98 -4.17
CA SER A 155 -21.31 -5.84 -4.71
C SER A 155 -22.35 -5.31 -3.72
N GLY A 156 -22.36 -4.00 -3.52
CA GLY A 156 -23.23 -3.31 -2.58
C GLY A 156 -22.80 -3.35 -1.12
N SER A 157 -21.72 -4.08 -0.76
CA SER A 157 -21.19 -4.06 0.60
C SER A 157 -20.70 -2.67 0.98
N LEU A 158 -20.90 -2.31 2.26
CA LEU A 158 -20.55 -1.00 2.79
C LEU A 158 -19.20 -1.06 3.54
N LEU A 159 -18.33 -0.10 3.26
CA LEU A 159 -17.13 0.18 4.07
C LEU A 159 -17.31 1.56 4.70
N VAL A 160 -17.72 1.58 5.97
CA VAL A 160 -18.09 2.81 6.66
C VAL A 160 -17.34 2.92 7.99
N ALA A 161 -16.76 4.09 8.22
CA ALA A 161 -16.25 4.50 9.50
C ALA A 161 -16.63 5.98 9.74
N PRO A 162 -17.37 6.32 10.80
CA PRO A 162 -17.81 7.69 11.03
C PRO A 162 -16.65 8.63 11.39
N SER A 163 -15.59 8.10 11.96
CA SER A 163 -14.34 8.82 12.26
C SER A 163 -13.19 7.83 12.33
N LEU A 164 -12.07 8.18 11.74
CA LEU A 164 -10.86 7.37 11.67
C LEU A 164 -9.80 7.98 12.60
N LYS A 165 -9.57 7.35 13.75
CA LYS A 165 -8.42 7.71 14.59
C LYS A 165 -7.14 7.36 13.84
N GLY A 166 -6.23 8.34 13.68
CA GLY A 166 -5.00 8.15 12.92
C GLY A 166 -5.21 7.99 11.41
N GLY A 167 -6.41 8.34 10.89
CA GLY A 167 -6.71 8.34 9.47
C GLY A 167 -6.67 6.97 8.79
N ALA A 168 -6.80 6.97 7.46
CA ALA A 168 -6.71 5.76 6.64
C ALA A 168 -6.12 6.01 5.25
N GLU A 169 -5.57 4.95 4.66
CA GLU A 169 -5.21 4.86 3.25
C GLU A 169 -5.85 3.63 2.62
N LEU A 170 -6.38 3.82 1.42
CA LEU A 170 -6.96 2.76 0.60
C LEU A 170 -6.26 2.71 -0.76
N LEU A 171 -6.01 1.50 -1.25
CA LEU A 171 -5.72 1.25 -2.66
C LEU A 171 -6.74 0.25 -3.18
N ILE A 172 -7.44 0.59 -4.25
CA ILE A 172 -8.37 -0.33 -4.92
C ILE A 172 -7.56 -1.28 -5.78
N VAL A 173 -7.40 -2.51 -5.31
CA VAL A 173 -6.60 -3.55 -5.98
C VAL A 173 -7.41 -4.25 -7.08
N GLY A 174 -8.72 -4.31 -6.94
CA GLY A 174 -9.63 -4.89 -7.93
C GLY A 174 -11.06 -4.37 -7.75
N GLY A 175 -11.84 -4.37 -8.81
CA GLY A 175 -13.19 -3.80 -8.79
C GLY A 175 -13.20 -2.28 -8.66
N ASN A 176 -14.17 -1.74 -7.95
CA ASN A 176 -14.29 -0.30 -7.70
C ASN A 176 -15.02 -0.01 -6.40
N LEU A 177 -14.82 1.19 -5.85
CA LEU A 177 -15.56 1.76 -4.74
C LEU A 177 -16.36 2.97 -5.22
N ILE A 178 -17.57 3.13 -4.72
CA ILE A 178 -18.49 4.24 -4.98
C ILE A 178 -18.56 5.10 -3.73
N GLU A 179 -18.38 6.40 -3.87
CA GLU A 179 -18.52 7.39 -2.82
C GLU A 179 -19.38 8.55 -3.31
N GLY A 180 -20.62 8.64 -2.82
CA GLY A 180 -21.60 9.58 -3.38
C GLY A 180 -21.79 9.36 -4.88
N ASN A 181 -21.44 10.36 -5.68
CA ASN A 181 -21.51 10.30 -7.16
C ASN A 181 -20.16 9.94 -7.81
N SER A 182 -19.11 9.67 -7.02
CA SER A 182 -17.78 9.37 -7.53
C SER A 182 -17.54 7.87 -7.58
N ILE A 183 -16.88 7.40 -8.64
CA ILE A 183 -16.44 6.01 -8.79
C ILE A 183 -14.92 6.00 -8.74
N HIS A 184 -14.37 5.24 -7.81
CA HIS A 184 -12.95 4.99 -7.65
C HIS A 184 -12.62 3.62 -8.22
N ALA A 185 -12.07 3.57 -9.43
CA ALA A 185 -11.73 2.32 -10.13
C ALA A 185 -10.46 1.66 -9.57
N LYS A 186 -10.20 0.40 -10.00
CA LYS A 186 -8.95 -0.31 -9.74
C LYS A 186 -7.76 0.63 -9.98
N GLY A 187 -6.82 0.64 -9.05
CA GLY A 187 -5.64 1.50 -9.05
C GLY A 187 -5.88 2.85 -8.35
N SER A 188 -7.11 3.29 -8.09
CA SER A 188 -7.30 4.53 -7.33
C SER A 188 -6.72 4.41 -5.91
N TRP A 189 -5.97 5.43 -5.49
CA TRP A 189 -5.45 5.56 -4.15
C TRP A 189 -6.11 6.73 -3.42
N ILE A 190 -6.52 6.48 -2.17
CA ILE A 190 -7.24 7.46 -1.35
C ILE A 190 -6.56 7.54 0.01
N ARG A 191 -6.23 8.77 0.46
CA ARG A 191 -5.79 9.05 1.82
C ARG A 191 -6.80 9.93 2.53
N ILE A 192 -7.25 9.48 3.72
CA ILE A 192 -8.25 10.14 4.55
C ILE A 192 -7.57 10.55 5.86
N PRO A 193 -7.57 11.87 6.20
CA PRO A 193 -6.92 12.37 7.40
C PRO A 193 -7.52 11.81 8.70
N SER A 194 -6.74 11.88 9.78
CA SER A 194 -7.22 11.59 11.14
C SER A 194 -8.45 12.44 11.50
N GLY A 195 -9.42 11.83 12.18
CA GLY A 195 -10.68 12.47 12.58
C GLY A 195 -11.75 12.55 11.49
N HIS A 196 -11.44 12.24 10.23
CA HIS A 196 -12.43 12.21 9.15
C HIS A 196 -13.07 10.83 9.02
N GLY A 197 -14.29 10.81 8.51
CA GLY A 197 -15.00 9.56 8.22
C GLY A 197 -14.78 9.07 6.78
N MET A 198 -15.18 7.82 6.55
CA MET A 198 -15.30 7.27 5.21
C MET A 198 -16.63 6.55 5.04
N ALA A 199 -17.17 6.57 3.82
CA ALA A 199 -18.38 5.84 3.46
C ALA A 199 -18.30 5.44 1.98
N PHE A 200 -17.95 4.18 1.74
CA PHE A 200 -17.83 3.61 0.42
C PHE A 200 -18.79 2.44 0.23
N ILE A 201 -19.23 2.23 -1.00
CA ILE A 201 -20.01 1.09 -1.44
C ILE A 201 -19.18 0.32 -2.47
N ALA A 202 -19.03 -0.99 -2.31
CA ALA A 202 -18.42 -1.82 -3.33
C ALA A 202 -19.32 -1.84 -4.60
N GLY A 203 -18.68 -1.65 -5.75
CA GLY A 203 -19.39 -1.58 -7.03
C GLY A 203 -19.91 -2.93 -7.53
N ILE A 204 -20.10 -3.05 -8.84
CA ILE A 204 -20.83 -4.18 -9.44
C ILE A 204 -20.06 -5.51 -9.31
N ASP A 205 -18.72 -5.46 -9.37
CA ASP A 205 -17.86 -6.65 -9.25
C ASP A 205 -17.35 -6.82 -7.83
N LYS A 206 -16.79 -8.02 -7.55
CA LYS A 206 -16.05 -8.21 -6.29
C LYS A 206 -14.94 -7.20 -6.19
N THR A 207 -14.95 -6.42 -5.14
CA THR A 207 -13.98 -5.38 -4.90
C THR A 207 -12.92 -5.86 -3.93
N LEU A 208 -11.64 -5.68 -4.27
CA LEU A 208 -10.49 -5.96 -3.43
C LEU A 208 -9.81 -4.64 -3.06
N VAL A 209 -9.73 -4.36 -1.77
CA VAL A 209 -9.15 -3.12 -1.24
C VAL A 209 -8.00 -3.46 -0.30
N TYR A 210 -6.84 -2.83 -0.48
CA TYR A 210 -5.85 -2.67 0.57
C TYR A 210 -6.29 -1.51 1.46
N LEU A 211 -6.35 -1.76 2.75
CA LEU A 211 -6.71 -0.76 3.77
C LEU A 211 -5.62 -0.70 4.84
N LYS A 212 -5.11 0.49 5.11
CA LYS A 212 -4.23 0.79 6.23
C LYS A 212 -4.82 1.91 7.06
N GLU A 213 -4.98 1.68 8.37
CA GLU A 213 -5.60 2.62 9.31
C GLU A 213 -4.67 2.93 10.47
N GLY A 214 -4.81 4.11 11.08
CA GLY A 214 -4.15 4.50 12.33
C GLY A 214 -2.80 5.22 12.17
N HIS A 215 -2.16 5.14 11.02
CA HIS A 215 -0.75 5.52 10.77
C HIS A 215 -0.53 6.98 10.32
N LEU A 216 -1.58 7.80 10.28
CA LEU A 216 -1.52 9.19 9.77
C LEU A 216 -1.62 10.25 10.88
N ASP A 217 -1.50 9.88 12.16
CA ASP A 217 -1.44 10.90 13.21
C ASP A 217 -0.18 11.76 13.03
N VAL A 218 -0.38 13.09 13.09
CA VAL A 218 0.66 14.09 12.80
C VAL A 218 1.87 13.93 13.73
N GLU A 219 1.68 13.41 14.95
CA GLU A 219 2.77 13.12 15.89
C GLU A 219 3.63 11.92 15.45
N GLN A 220 3.09 11.03 14.61
CA GLN A 220 3.80 9.86 14.06
C GLN A 220 4.46 10.16 12.70
N VAL A 221 4.03 11.21 12.01
CA VAL A 221 4.64 11.70 10.78
C VAL A 221 5.87 12.55 11.13
N THR A 222 6.81 11.97 11.87
CA THR A 222 8.10 12.60 12.09
C THR A 222 8.86 12.72 10.77
N LEU A 223 9.24 13.96 10.45
CA LEU A 223 10.17 14.23 9.36
C LEU A 223 11.50 13.53 9.66
N PRO A 224 12.13 12.84 8.70
CA PRO A 224 13.45 12.29 8.85
C PRO A 224 14.50 13.37 9.05
#